data_2916d0fa7869bfa1dc07959fa035b966
#
_entry.id   2916d0fa7869bfa1dc07959fa035b966
#
_cell.length_a   1.000
_cell.length_b   1.000
_cell.length_c   1.000
_cell.angle_alpha   90.00
_cell.angle_beta   90.00
_cell.angle_gamma   90.00
#
_symmetry.space_group_name_H-M   'P 1'
#
loop_
_entity.id
_entity.type
_entity.pdbx_description
1 polymer ?
#
loop_
_entity_poly.entity_id
_entity_poly.type
_entity_poly.pdbx_seq_one_letter_code
_entity_poly.pdbx_strand_id
1 'polypeptide(L)'
;SASLVGSEMCIRDRNITSEGYFTYLKEFKGGHNINATAGYSYFERNGEGFNMTNYNFSVDGIKYWDMNQGSYLRDGKAAMSSSKDISEKLFSVFGRVNYSYNDKYMASASIRHEGSSKFAADNRWANFWSVTAGWRISNEEFMKEIDWIQDLKVRFGYGVTGNNDFDASYMANLLGSDTNWMLPNGVWAYSYGKTQNVNANLGWEQKKEWDLGVDYSFFDGRLYGKFDYYRRKIDNLLYSVKVPQPPYTIGSQYQNIGSMESKGWEFEVGGDI
;
A
#
# COMPACT_ATOMS: atom_id res chain seq x y z
N SER A 1 23.91 -16.52 36.64
CA SER A 1 24.19 -15.09 36.65
C SER A 1 23.53 -14.47 35.41
N ALA A 2 22.59 -13.56 35.61
CA ALA A 2 22.02 -12.81 34.51
C ALA A 2 23.09 -11.92 33.89
N SER A 3 23.42 -12.14 32.62
CA SER A 3 24.34 -11.28 31.88
C SER A 3 23.65 -9.96 31.59
N LEU A 4 24.22 -8.85 32.07
CA LEU A 4 23.74 -7.50 31.76
C LEU A 4 24.07 -7.19 30.29
N VAL A 5 23.06 -6.71 29.56
CA VAL A 5 23.10 -6.40 28.12
C VAL A 5 22.87 -4.91 27.92
N GLY A 6 23.71 -4.27 27.13
CA GLY A 6 23.49 -2.95 26.56
C GLY A 6 23.29 -3.05 25.05
N SER A 7 22.25 -2.41 24.53
CA SER A 7 21.99 -2.32 23.09
C SER A 7 21.60 -0.91 22.72
N GLU A 8 22.18 -0.43 21.61
CA GLU A 8 21.83 0.85 21.01
C GLU A 8 21.52 0.63 19.52
N MET A 9 20.37 1.15 19.08
CA MET A 9 19.95 1.09 17.71
C MET A 9 19.63 2.50 17.20
N CYS A 10 20.22 2.87 16.09
CA CYS A 10 19.93 4.09 15.36
C CYS A 10 19.24 3.74 14.04
N ILE A 11 18.09 4.33 13.80
CA ILE A 11 17.35 4.21 12.54
C ILE A 11 17.21 5.62 11.95
N ARG A 12 17.52 5.76 10.68
CA ARG A 12 17.34 6.99 9.93
C ARG A 12 16.49 6.72 8.71
N ASP A 13 15.24 7.16 8.75
CA ASP A 13 14.32 7.11 7.63
C ASP A 13 14.22 8.49 6.97
N ARG A 14 14.23 8.51 5.64
CA ARG A 14 14.03 9.69 4.84
C ARG A 14 12.97 9.44 3.79
N ASN A 15 11.87 10.19 3.87
CA ASN A 15 10.81 10.19 2.88
C ASN A 15 10.82 11.53 2.14
N ILE A 16 10.70 11.47 0.83
CA ILE A 16 10.55 12.63 -0.05
C ILE A 16 9.23 12.47 -0.78
N THR A 17 8.34 13.44 -0.65
CA THR A 17 7.08 13.50 -1.40
C THR A 17 7.05 14.79 -2.19
N SER A 18 6.69 14.70 -3.46
CA SER A 18 6.46 15.86 -4.34
C SER A 18 5.18 15.64 -5.12
N GLU A 19 4.25 16.57 -5.01
CA GLU A 19 2.97 16.52 -5.70
C GLU A 19 2.69 17.87 -6.38
N GLY A 20 2.14 17.81 -7.57
CA GLY A 20 1.65 18.98 -8.26
C GLY A 20 0.39 18.63 -9.04
N TYR A 21 -0.61 19.48 -8.97
CA TYR A 21 -1.86 19.28 -9.69
C TYR A 21 -2.46 20.58 -10.16
N PHE A 22 -3.26 20.48 -11.20
CA PHE A 22 -4.03 21.55 -11.78
C PHE A 22 -5.52 21.21 -11.66
N THR A 23 -6.33 22.18 -11.23
CA THR A 23 -7.79 22.00 -11.11
C THR A 23 -8.49 23.02 -11.98
N TYR A 24 -9.44 22.55 -12.78
CA TYR A 24 -10.34 23.35 -13.61
C TYR A 24 -11.76 23.19 -13.09
N LEU A 25 -12.37 24.28 -12.70
CA LEU A 25 -13.74 24.38 -12.22
C LEU A 25 -14.55 25.26 -13.15
N LYS A 26 -15.65 24.76 -13.67
CA LYS A 26 -16.54 25.57 -14.50
C LYS A 26 -17.99 25.15 -14.37
N GLU A 27 -18.82 26.15 -14.12
CA GLU A 27 -20.26 26.09 -14.23
C GLU A 27 -20.68 26.67 -15.59
N PHE A 28 -21.44 25.88 -16.33
CA PHE A 28 -21.96 26.30 -17.62
C PHE A 28 -23.48 26.66 -17.48
N LYS A 29 -23.96 27.50 -18.38
CA LYS A 29 -25.40 27.78 -18.46
C LYS A 29 -26.19 26.49 -18.69
N GLY A 30 -27.31 26.34 -18.03
CA GLY A 30 -28.17 25.16 -18.13
C GLY A 30 -27.91 24.09 -17.07
N GLY A 31 -27.18 24.42 -15.98
CA GLY A 31 -27.00 23.52 -14.82
C GLY A 31 -25.93 22.46 -14.98
N HIS A 32 -24.98 22.64 -15.91
CA HIS A 32 -23.86 21.73 -16.10
C HIS A 32 -22.64 22.20 -15.30
N ASN A 33 -22.07 21.36 -14.47
CA ASN A 33 -20.88 21.63 -13.68
C ASN A 33 -19.79 20.63 -14.01
N ILE A 34 -18.58 21.12 -14.25
CA ILE A 34 -17.39 20.32 -14.49
C ILE A 34 -16.31 20.71 -13.49
N ASN A 35 -15.74 19.68 -12.83
CA ASN A 35 -14.55 19.78 -12.02
C ASN A 35 -13.52 18.76 -12.55
N ALA A 36 -12.45 19.24 -13.15
CA ALA A 36 -11.39 18.40 -13.71
C ALA A 36 -10.08 18.68 -12.97
N THR A 37 -9.38 17.63 -12.58
CA THR A 37 -8.06 17.71 -11.93
C THR A 37 -7.09 16.81 -12.68
N ALA A 38 -5.87 17.29 -12.93
CA ALA A 38 -4.78 16.50 -13.47
C ALA A 38 -3.49 16.85 -12.73
N GLY A 39 -2.63 15.86 -12.51
CA GLY A 39 -1.40 16.10 -11.77
C GLY A 39 -0.44 14.92 -11.77
N TYR A 40 0.62 15.09 -11.00
CA TYR A 40 1.62 14.06 -10.74
C TYR A 40 1.88 13.91 -9.25
N SER A 41 2.38 12.74 -8.85
CA SER A 41 2.85 12.46 -7.52
C SER A 41 4.14 11.65 -7.60
N TYR A 42 5.13 12.02 -6.80
CA TYR A 42 6.39 11.31 -6.61
C TYR A 42 6.60 11.04 -5.14
N PHE A 43 6.95 9.81 -4.83
CA PHE A 43 7.32 9.38 -3.49
C PHE A 43 8.63 8.60 -3.53
N GLU A 44 9.53 8.87 -2.59
CA GLU A 44 10.77 8.13 -2.40
C GLU A 44 10.98 7.88 -0.90
N ARG A 45 11.29 6.64 -0.56
CA ARG A 45 11.65 6.21 0.79
C ARG A 45 13.05 5.61 0.79
N ASN A 46 13.86 6.06 1.75
CA ASN A 46 15.19 5.50 2.03
C ASN A 46 15.29 5.27 3.54
N GLY A 47 15.79 4.11 3.93
CA GLY A 47 16.04 3.75 5.31
C GLY A 47 17.48 3.27 5.49
N GLU A 48 18.08 3.62 6.58
CA GLU A 48 19.37 3.10 7.02
C GLU A 48 19.37 2.94 8.54
N GLY A 49 20.08 1.92 9.02
CA GLY A 49 20.17 1.68 10.44
C GLY A 49 21.50 1.06 10.83
N PHE A 50 21.86 1.23 12.07
CA PHE A 50 22.91 0.46 12.69
C PHE A 50 22.49 0.02 14.08
N ASN A 51 23.03 -1.10 14.53
CA ASN A 51 22.82 -1.66 15.85
C ASN A 51 24.15 -2.08 16.44
N MET A 52 24.35 -1.73 17.71
CA MET A 52 25.46 -2.20 18.52
C MET A 52 24.91 -2.88 19.75
N THR A 53 25.44 -4.07 20.07
CA THR A 53 25.05 -4.79 21.29
C THR A 53 26.34 -5.29 21.98
N ASN A 54 26.47 -4.94 23.23
CA ASN A 54 27.56 -5.45 24.09
C ASN A 54 26.98 -6.09 25.35
N TYR A 55 27.72 -6.97 25.95
CA TYR A 55 27.27 -7.81 27.05
C TYR A 55 28.27 -7.78 28.21
N ASN A 56 27.83 -8.34 29.35
CA ASN A 56 28.63 -8.52 30.55
C ASN A 56 29.21 -7.22 31.10
N PHE A 57 28.30 -6.28 31.37
CA PHE A 57 28.60 -5.03 32.08
C PHE A 57 28.79 -5.32 33.57
N SER A 58 29.74 -4.69 34.19
CA SER A 58 30.04 -4.86 35.62
C SER A 58 29.06 -4.08 36.51
N VAL A 59 28.43 -3.03 35.99
CA VAL A 59 27.48 -2.15 36.68
C VAL A 59 26.24 -1.97 35.83
N ASP A 60 25.08 -2.14 36.46
CA ASP A 60 23.78 -2.08 35.75
C ASP A 60 23.39 -0.70 35.20
N GLY A 61 23.87 0.35 35.82
CA GLY A 61 23.50 1.75 35.46
C GLY A 61 24.20 2.33 34.23
N ILE A 62 25.19 1.66 33.65
CA ILE A 62 26.03 2.21 32.57
C ILE A 62 25.53 1.79 31.21
N LYS A 63 25.29 0.50 30.98
CA LYS A 63 24.74 -0.12 29.75
C LYS A 63 24.99 0.67 28.45
N TYR A 64 23.91 1.28 27.90
CA TYR A 64 23.94 1.97 26.61
C TYR A 64 24.64 3.35 26.65
N TRP A 65 24.84 3.94 27.85
CA TRP A 65 25.55 5.23 27.99
C TRP A 65 27.06 5.10 27.68
N ASP A 66 27.64 3.95 27.97
CA ASP A 66 29.03 3.65 27.64
C ASP A 66 29.20 2.18 27.25
N MET A 67 29.03 1.91 25.96
CA MET A 67 29.13 0.57 25.41
C MET A 67 30.50 -0.09 25.57
N ASN A 68 31.57 0.67 25.83
CA ASN A 68 32.91 0.13 26.03
C ASN A 68 33.04 -0.64 27.34
N GLN A 69 32.19 -0.43 28.32
CA GLN A 69 32.27 -1.05 29.64
C GLN A 69 31.86 -2.54 29.64
N GLY A 70 31.19 -3.03 28.60
CA GLY A 70 30.86 -4.44 28.43
C GLY A 70 32.12 -5.22 28.02
N SER A 71 32.41 -6.34 28.70
CA SER A 71 33.64 -7.13 28.44
C SER A 71 33.63 -7.81 27.08
N TYR A 72 32.47 -8.10 26.50
CA TYR A 72 32.36 -8.80 25.22
C TYR A 72 32.98 -8.03 24.05
N LEU A 73 33.08 -6.70 24.12
CA LEU A 73 33.79 -5.93 23.12
C LEU A 73 35.29 -6.29 23.11
N ARG A 74 35.90 -6.38 24.28
CA ARG A 74 37.32 -6.77 24.45
C ARG A 74 37.56 -8.22 24.05
N ASP A 75 36.57 -9.08 24.27
CA ASP A 75 36.62 -10.51 23.95
C ASP A 75 36.30 -10.80 22.46
N GLY A 76 36.01 -9.78 21.65
CA GLY A 76 35.64 -9.93 20.25
C GLY A 76 34.27 -10.58 20.05
N LYS A 77 33.38 -10.52 21.05
CA LYS A 77 32.03 -11.13 21.05
C LYS A 77 30.88 -10.12 20.95
N ALA A 78 31.19 -8.83 20.99
CA ALA A 78 30.16 -7.79 20.80
C ALA A 78 29.60 -7.86 19.37
N ALA A 79 28.26 -7.63 19.24
CA ALA A 79 27.61 -7.66 17.96
C ALA A 79 27.43 -6.23 17.41
N MET A 80 27.80 -6.04 16.14
CA MET A 80 27.53 -4.84 15.38
C MET A 80 26.91 -5.21 14.05
N SER A 81 25.89 -4.47 13.64
CA SER A 81 25.26 -4.63 12.34
C SER A 81 24.87 -3.27 11.76
N SER A 82 24.86 -3.18 10.45
CA SER A 82 24.29 -2.03 9.74
C SER A 82 23.41 -2.55 8.62
N SER A 83 22.36 -1.79 8.31
CA SER A 83 21.45 -2.07 7.22
C SER A 83 21.20 -0.80 6.41
N LYS A 84 20.97 -1.00 5.13
CA LYS A 84 20.48 0.03 4.25
C LYS A 84 19.35 -0.56 3.41
N ASP A 85 18.18 0.02 3.55
CA ASP A 85 17.02 -0.39 2.78
C ASP A 85 17.23 -0.08 1.30
N ILE A 86 16.60 -0.89 0.45
CA ILE A 86 16.55 -0.59 -0.96
C ILE A 86 15.57 0.57 -1.16
N SER A 87 16.04 1.62 -1.84
CA SER A 87 15.23 2.80 -2.12
C SER A 87 13.95 2.43 -2.86
N GLU A 88 12.82 2.77 -2.26
CA GLU A 88 11.51 2.63 -2.88
C GLU A 88 11.12 3.95 -3.54
N LYS A 89 10.76 3.88 -4.83
CA LYS A 89 10.29 5.04 -5.60
C LYS A 89 8.96 4.72 -6.24
N LEU A 90 8.03 5.64 -6.09
CA LEU A 90 6.71 5.57 -6.70
C LEU A 90 6.49 6.87 -7.47
N PHE A 91 6.15 6.75 -8.74
CA PHE A 91 5.79 7.89 -9.58
C PHE A 91 4.46 7.65 -10.25
N SER A 92 3.61 8.64 -10.27
CA SER A 92 2.34 8.56 -10.96
C SER A 92 1.93 9.87 -11.61
N VAL A 93 1.19 9.74 -12.70
CA VAL A 93 0.39 10.82 -13.28
C VAL A 93 -1.08 10.43 -13.19
N PHE A 94 -1.93 11.39 -12.89
CA PHE A 94 -3.35 11.13 -12.70
C PHE A 94 -4.23 12.21 -13.29
N GLY A 95 -5.45 11.82 -13.62
CA GLY A 95 -6.51 12.71 -14.02
C GLY A 95 -7.85 12.26 -13.47
N ARG A 96 -8.70 13.22 -13.12
CA ARG A 96 -10.08 13.00 -12.66
C ARG A 96 -10.98 14.06 -13.26
N VAL A 97 -12.17 13.66 -13.68
CA VAL A 97 -13.23 14.54 -14.10
C VAL A 97 -14.50 14.19 -13.32
N ASN A 98 -15.09 15.17 -12.68
CA ASN A 98 -16.40 15.08 -12.07
C ASN A 98 -17.35 15.97 -12.89
N TYR A 99 -18.51 15.45 -13.19
CA TYR A 99 -19.57 16.15 -13.92
C TYR A 99 -20.88 16.03 -13.15
N SER A 100 -21.62 17.12 -13.07
CA SER A 100 -22.99 17.10 -12.59
C SER A 100 -23.90 17.94 -13.47
N TYR A 101 -25.16 17.51 -13.57
CA TYR A 101 -26.20 18.18 -14.30
C TYR A 101 -27.42 18.37 -13.41
N ASN A 102 -27.78 19.65 -13.12
CA ASN A 102 -28.91 20.07 -12.32
C ASN A 102 -29.07 19.35 -10.97
N ASP A 103 -27.95 18.92 -10.38
CA ASP A 103 -27.90 18.05 -9.19
C ASP A 103 -28.76 16.77 -9.29
N LYS A 104 -29.15 16.38 -10.51
CA LYS A 104 -29.89 15.17 -10.83
C LYS A 104 -28.97 14.03 -11.22
N TYR A 105 -28.07 14.31 -12.16
CA TYR A 105 -27.15 13.31 -12.72
C TYR A 105 -25.72 13.68 -12.35
N MET A 106 -24.99 12.74 -11.82
CA MET A 106 -23.60 12.89 -11.43
C MET A 106 -22.77 11.78 -12.06
N ALA A 107 -21.62 12.13 -12.57
CA ALA A 107 -20.65 11.15 -13.09
C ALA A 107 -19.24 11.56 -12.70
N SER A 108 -18.39 10.58 -12.40
CA SER A 108 -16.98 10.80 -12.20
C SER A 108 -16.18 9.74 -12.95
N ALA A 109 -15.06 10.13 -13.54
CA ALA A 109 -14.08 9.23 -14.12
C ALA A 109 -12.69 9.62 -13.64
N SER A 110 -11.87 8.64 -13.29
CA SER A 110 -10.47 8.88 -12.95
C SER A 110 -9.56 7.84 -13.58
N ILE A 111 -8.34 8.26 -13.88
CA ILE A 111 -7.25 7.37 -14.31
C ILE A 111 -5.98 7.77 -13.60
N ARG A 112 -5.17 6.77 -13.21
CA ARG A 112 -3.85 6.91 -12.65
C ARG A 112 -2.90 5.94 -13.34
N HIS A 113 -1.86 6.47 -13.96
CA HIS A 113 -0.74 5.70 -14.49
C HIS A 113 0.39 5.76 -13.48
N GLU A 114 0.74 4.62 -12.90
CA GLU A 114 1.63 4.55 -11.75
C GLU A 114 2.74 3.53 -11.97
N GLY A 115 3.96 3.91 -11.58
CA GLY A 115 5.14 3.07 -11.67
C GLY A 115 5.85 2.96 -10.33
N SER A 116 6.22 1.72 -9.95
CA SER A 116 6.94 1.42 -8.71
C SER A 116 8.30 0.81 -9.01
N SER A 117 9.35 1.31 -8.33
CA SER A 117 10.70 0.75 -8.43
C SER A 117 10.83 -0.66 -7.82
N LYS A 118 9.81 -1.12 -7.08
CA LYS A 118 9.76 -2.47 -6.53
C LYS A 118 9.61 -3.56 -7.60
N PHE A 119 9.15 -3.22 -8.80
CA PHE A 119 8.96 -4.17 -9.89
C PHE A 119 10.06 -4.08 -10.95
N ALA A 120 10.28 -5.17 -11.67
CA ALA A 120 11.15 -5.19 -12.84
C ALA A 120 10.63 -4.24 -13.93
N ALA A 121 11.50 -3.87 -14.89
CA ALA A 121 11.19 -2.85 -15.89
C ALA A 121 9.88 -3.11 -16.65
N ASP A 122 9.63 -4.39 -17.01
CA ASP A 122 8.47 -4.78 -17.83
C ASP A 122 7.14 -4.75 -17.06
N ASN A 123 7.18 -4.89 -15.73
CA ASN A 123 5.99 -4.95 -14.88
C ASN A 123 5.86 -3.74 -13.95
N ARG A 124 6.71 -2.74 -14.15
CA ARG A 124 6.82 -1.57 -13.27
C ARG A 124 5.58 -0.70 -13.31
N TRP A 125 4.98 -0.51 -14.50
CA TRP A 125 3.90 0.43 -14.73
C TRP A 125 2.55 -0.26 -14.80
N ALA A 126 1.55 0.37 -14.19
CA ALA A 126 0.16 -0.08 -14.26
C ALA A 126 -0.80 1.09 -14.40
N ASN A 127 -2.00 0.79 -14.91
CA ASN A 127 -3.09 1.75 -15.04
C ASN A 127 -4.21 1.38 -14.07
N PHE A 128 -4.60 2.35 -13.27
CA PHE A 128 -5.71 2.23 -12.33
C PHE A 128 -6.76 3.25 -12.71
N TRP A 129 -8.00 2.83 -12.85
CA TRP A 129 -9.07 3.69 -13.28
C TRP A 129 -10.36 3.41 -12.52
N SER A 130 -11.20 4.43 -12.44
CA SER A 130 -12.53 4.28 -11.85
C SER A 130 -13.55 5.12 -12.58
N VAL A 131 -14.80 4.66 -12.54
CA VAL A 131 -15.96 5.38 -12.99
C VAL A 131 -17.06 5.28 -11.95
N THR A 132 -17.77 6.38 -11.73
CA THR A 132 -18.95 6.38 -10.87
C THR A 132 -20.08 7.13 -11.56
N ALA A 133 -21.31 6.72 -11.29
CA ALA A 133 -22.51 7.40 -11.71
C ALA A 133 -23.49 7.52 -10.54
N GLY A 134 -24.20 8.62 -10.48
CA GLY A 134 -25.23 8.87 -9.49
C GLY A 134 -26.44 9.52 -10.13
N TRP A 135 -27.61 9.06 -9.75
CA TRP A 135 -28.88 9.65 -10.13
C TRP A 135 -29.69 9.99 -8.89
N ARG A 136 -29.89 11.28 -8.68
CA ARG A 136 -30.76 11.78 -7.61
C ARG A 136 -32.19 11.85 -8.12
N ILE A 137 -32.92 10.79 -7.87
CA ILE A 137 -34.30 10.59 -8.34
C ILE A 137 -35.24 11.65 -7.73
N SER A 138 -35.01 12.01 -6.44
CA SER A 138 -35.79 13.00 -5.73
C SER A 138 -35.83 14.39 -6.41
N ASN A 139 -34.82 14.71 -7.24
CA ASN A 139 -34.79 15.99 -7.98
C ASN A 139 -35.56 15.94 -9.33
N GLU A 140 -36.14 14.80 -9.70
CA GLU A 140 -36.91 14.68 -10.92
C GLU A 140 -38.31 15.32 -10.81
N GLU A 141 -38.85 15.81 -11.93
CA GLU A 141 -40.12 16.48 -11.94
C GLU A 141 -41.29 15.59 -11.45
N PHE A 142 -41.24 14.29 -11.80
CA PHE A 142 -42.26 13.31 -11.37
C PHE A 142 -42.20 12.97 -9.87
N MET A 143 -41.11 13.34 -9.17
CA MET A 143 -40.98 13.14 -7.72
C MET A 143 -41.45 14.33 -6.89
N LYS A 144 -41.67 15.50 -7.51
CA LYS A 144 -42.04 16.74 -6.81
C LYS A 144 -43.42 16.69 -6.14
N GLU A 145 -44.28 15.79 -6.57
CA GLU A 145 -45.61 15.58 -5.97
C GLU A 145 -45.57 14.61 -4.76
N ILE A 146 -44.39 14.06 -4.43
CA ILE A 146 -44.24 13.07 -3.39
C ILE A 146 -43.52 13.70 -2.19
N ASP A 147 -44.26 14.30 -1.28
CA ASP A 147 -43.75 15.14 -0.19
C ASP A 147 -42.97 14.32 0.88
N TRP A 148 -43.26 13.05 1.02
CA TRP A 148 -42.63 12.22 2.06
C TRP A 148 -41.24 11.70 1.71
N ILE A 149 -40.76 11.88 0.46
CA ILE A 149 -39.43 11.53 0.00
C ILE A 149 -38.59 12.81 -0.17
N GLN A 150 -37.67 13.09 0.74
CA GLN A 150 -36.80 14.27 0.67
C GLN A 150 -35.56 14.00 -0.17
N ASP A 151 -34.93 12.81 -0.04
CA ASP A 151 -33.82 12.41 -0.89
C ASP A 151 -33.95 10.94 -1.27
N LEU A 152 -33.71 10.67 -2.54
CA LEU A 152 -33.59 9.32 -3.08
C LEU A 152 -32.54 9.36 -4.19
N LYS A 153 -31.42 8.70 -3.95
CA LYS A 153 -30.29 8.69 -4.87
C LYS A 153 -29.78 7.27 -5.08
N VAL A 154 -29.65 6.89 -6.33
CA VAL A 154 -29.00 5.63 -6.73
C VAL A 154 -27.57 5.93 -7.16
N ARG A 155 -26.64 5.10 -6.71
CA ARG A 155 -25.20 5.21 -7.01
C ARG A 155 -24.68 3.91 -7.61
N PHE A 156 -23.79 4.03 -8.56
CA PHE A 156 -23.01 2.92 -9.10
C PHE A 156 -21.55 3.33 -9.20
N GLY A 157 -20.65 2.45 -8.79
CA GLY A 157 -19.22 2.63 -8.89
C GLY A 157 -18.54 1.38 -9.44
N TYR A 158 -17.51 1.59 -10.24
CA TYR A 158 -16.55 0.55 -10.62
C TYR A 158 -15.14 1.12 -10.58
N GLY A 159 -14.20 0.39 -9.99
CA GLY A 159 -12.82 0.82 -9.93
C GLY A 159 -11.83 -0.33 -9.89
N VAL A 160 -10.64 -0.02 -10.40
CA VAL A 160 -9.46 -0.89 -10.35
C VAL A 160 -8.38 -0.15 -9.58
N THR A 161 -7.87 -0.78 -8.52
CA THR A 161 -6.74 -0.26 -7.72
C THR A 161 -5.61 -1.27 -7.69
N GLY A 162 -4.37 -0.78 -7.57
CA GLY A 162 -3.18 -1.61 -7.46
C GLY A 162 -2.64 -1.68 -6.04
N ASN A 163 -1.97 -2.78 -5.74
CA ASN A 163 -1.22 -2.94 -4.51
C ASN A 163 0.20 -3.42 -4.86
N ASN A 164 1.21 -2.81 -4.23
CA ASN A 164 2.63 -3.15 -4.33
C ASN A 164 3.25 -3.36 -2.93
N ASP A 165 2.42 -3.80 -1.97
CA ASP A 165 2.85 -3.98 -0.58
C ASP A 165 3.67 -5.27 -0.41
N PHE A 166 4.95 -5.16 -0.70
CA PHE A 166 5.98 -6.14 -0.37
C PHE A 166 7.31 -5.42 -0.21
N ASP A 167 8.27 -6.06 0.46
CA ASP A 167 9.59 -5.48 0.67
C ASP A 167 10.39 -5.44 -0.65
N ALA A 168 10.92 -4.26 -0.99
CA ALA A 168 11.71 -4.03 -2.20
C ALA A 168 12.95 -4.95 -2.30
N SER A 169 13.44 -5.44 -1.17
CA SER A 169 14.57 -6.38 -1.11
C SER A 169 14.31 -7.65 -1.92
N TYR A 170 13.04 -8.13 -2.01
CA TYR A 170 12.71 -9.32 -2.79
C TYR A 170 12.94 -9.20 -4.29
N MET A 171 13.16 -8.00 -4.80
CA MET A 171 13.51 -7.75 -6.20
C MET A 171 15.01 -7.49 -6.40
N ALA A 172 15.80 -7.50 -5.34
CA ALA A 172 17.25 -7.33 -5.40
C ALA A 172 17.98 -8.66 -5.22
N ASN A 173 19.07 -8.81 -5.97
CA ASN A 173 19.98 -9.93 -5.78
C ASN A 173 20.90 -9.64 -4.59
N LEU A 174 20.39 -9.89 -3.39
CA LEU A 174 21.16 -9.71 -2.15
C LEU A 174 21.98 -10.96 -1.85
N LEU A 175 23.19 -10.73 -1.38
CA LEU A 175 24.09 -11.77 -0.88
C LEU A 175 24.23 -11.60 0.63
N GLY A 176 24.06 -12.68 1.36
CA GLY A 176 24.34 -12.76 2.78
C GLY A 176 25.52 -13.68 3.06
N SER A 177 26.24 -13.41 4.14
CA SER A 177 27.21 -14.37 4.67
C SER A 177 26.45 -15.43 5.47
N ASP A 178 26.50 -16.67 5.03
CA ASP A 178 25.63 -17.72 5.59
C ASP A 178 26.43 -18.65 6.54
N THR A 179 27.52 -19.17 6.12
CA THR A 179 28.30 -20.14 6.92
C THR A 179 29.78 -19.99 6.73
N ASN A 180 30.52 -20.34 7.79
CA ASN A 180 31.96 -20.51 7.68
C ASN A 180 32.26 -21.84 7.00
N TRP A 181 33.03 -21.81 5.94
CA TRP A 181 33.56 -22.99 5.28
C TRP A 181 35.02 -23.20 5.70
N MET A 182 35.37 -24.44 6.04
CA MET A 182 36.75 -24.78 6.27
C MET A 182 37.41 -25.05 4.92
N LEU A 183 38.42 -24.24 4.59
CA LEU A 183 39.24 -24.44 3.41
C LEU A 183 40.18 -25.67 3.61
N PRO A 184 40.71 -26.26 2.52
CA PRO A 184 41.62 -27.41 2.61
C PRO A 184 42.87 -27.19 3.48
N ASN A 185 43.25 -25.93 3.68
CA ASN A 185 44.38 -25.52 4.56
C ASN A 185 43.98 -25.36 6.04
N GLY A 186 42.76 -25.75 6.43
CA GLY A 186 42.24 -25.63 7.79
C GLY A 186 41.80 -24.25 8.23
N VAL A 187 41.78 -23.28 7.32
CA VAL A 187 41.32 -21.91 7.61
C VAL A 187 39.82 -21.80 7.36
N TRP A 188 39.10 -21.19 8.30
CA TRP A 188 37.67 -20.88 8.14
C TRP A 188 37.48 -19.61 7.28
N ALA A 189 36.71 -19.73 6.24
CA ALA A 189 36.34 -18.61 5.35
C ALA A 189 34.82 -18.40 5.32
N TYR A 190 34.40 -17.14 5.21
CA TYR A 190 32.99 -16.82 5.03
C TYR A 190 32.54 -17.18 3.63
N SER A 191 31.38 -17.82 3.50
CA SER A 191 30.70 -18.00 2.24
C SER A 191 29.61 -16.94 2.06
N TYR A 192 29.38 -16.57 0.82
CA TYR A 192 28.30 -15.66 0.46
C TYR A 192 27.32 -16.37 -0.47
N GLY A 193 26.06 -16.37 -0.11
CA GLY A 193 24.99 -16.97 -0.89
C GLY A 193 23.85 -16.00 -1.14
N LYS A 194 22.99 -16.34 -2.09
CA LYS A 194 21.73 -15.58 -2.28
C LYS A 194 20.86 -15.72 -1.04
N THR A 195 20.30 -14.61 -0.58
CA THR A 195 19.37 -14.60 0.56
C THR A 195 17.93 -14.80 0.13
N GLN A 196 17.63 -14.68 -1.18
CA GLN A 196 16.28 -14.79 -1.72
C GLN A 196 16.27 -15.18 -3.21
N ASN A 197 15.16 -15.72 -3.67
CA ASN A 197 14.89 -15.98 -5.08
C ASN A 197 14.14 -14.80 -5.68
N VAL A 198 14.80 -14.02 -6.53
CA VAL A 198 14.19 -12.91 -7.26
C VAL A 198 13.23 -13.46 -8.34
N ASN A 199 12.05 -12.87 -8.44
CA ASN A 199 11.09 -13.16 -9.51
C ASN A 199 10.93 -11.92 -10.41
N ALA A 200 11.59 -11.92 -11.56
CA ALA A 200 11.52 -10.82 -12.52
C ALA A 200 10.11 -10.59 -13.11
N ASN A 201 9.23 -11.58 -13.03
CA ASN A 201 7.85 -11.50 -13.53
C ASN A 201 6.85 -10.96 -12.49
N LEU A 202 7.34 -10.59 -11.30
CA LEU A 202 6.47 -10.04 -10.26
C LEU A 202 5.87 -8.71 -10.71
N GLY A 203 4.54 -8.60 -10.60
CA GLY A 203 3.78 -7.44 -11.02
C GLY A 203 2.75 -7.00 -9.96
N TRP A 204 1.98 -5.99 -10.31
CA TRP A 204 0.97 -5.41 -9.43
C TRP A 204 -0.13 -6.41 -9.09
N GLU A 205 -0.47 -6.51 -7.82
CA GLU A 205 -1.73 -7.07 -7.37
C GLU A 205 -2.86 -6.09 -7.72
N GLN A 206 -3.95 -6.59 -8.30
CA GLN A 206 -5.07 -5.76 -8.75
C GLN A 206 -6.35 -6.09 -7.99
N LYS A 207 -6.94 -5.07 -7.41
CA LYS A 207 -8.25 -5.12 -6.80
C LYS A 207 -9.27 -4.44 -7.73
N LYS A 208 -10.28 -5.20 -8.16
CA LYS A 208 -11.44 -4.75 -8.94
C LYS A 208 -12.66 -4.75 -8.05
N GLU A 209 -13.34 -3.65 -8.00
CA GLU A 209 -14.51 -3.49 -7.12
C GLU A 209 -15.63 -2.79 -7.87
N TRP A 210 -16.85 -3.27 -7.72
CA TRP A 210 -18.04 -2.54 -8.08
C TRP A 210 -18.99 -2.46 -6.89
N ASP A 211 -19.72 -1.39 -6.86
CA ASP A 211 -20.63 -1.00 -5.81
C ASP A 211 -21.90 -0.45 -6.40
N LEU A 212 -23.04 -0.86 -5.83
CA LEU A 212 -24.37 -0.32 -6.13
C LEU A 212 -25.01 0.12 -4.83
N GLY A 213 -25.28 1.41 -4.72
CA GLY A 213 -25.82 2.01 -3.50
C GLY A 213 -27.09 2.78 -3.72
N VAL A 214 -27.90 2.86 -2.67
CA VAL A 214 -29.11 3.71 -2.59
C VAL A 214 -29.03 4.52 -1.30
N ASP A 215 -29.06 5.84 -1.43
CA ASP A 215 -29.20 6.78 -0.32
C ASP A 215 -30.68 7.22 -0.26
N TYR A 216 -31.27 7.26 0.93
CA TYR A 216 -32.66 7.67 1.11
C TYR A 216 -32.84 8.56 2.34
N SER A 217 -33.82 9.47 2.23
CA SER A 217 -34.30 10.29 3.34
C SER A 217 -35.79 10.51 3.16
N PHE A 218 -36.59 10.19 4.20
CA PHE A 218 -38.00 10.18 4.22
C PHE A 218 -38.57 11.00 5.40
N PHE A 219 -39.82 11.47 5.27
CA PHE A 219 -40.58 12.10 6.35
C PHE A 219 -39.89 13.33 6.96
N ASP A 220 -39.50 14.30 6.12
CA ASP A 220 -38.77 15.51 6.51
C ASP A 220 -37.40 15.21 7.19
N GLY A 221 -36.73 14.16 6.71
CA GLY A 221 -35.43 13.76 7.23
C GLY A 221 -35.50 12.93 8.52
N ARG A 222 -36.70 12.58 9.00
CA ARG A 222 -36.86 11.76 10.22
C ARG A 222 -36.39 10.33 10.06
N LEU A 223 -36.43 9.77 8.87
CA LEU A 223 -35.90 8.44 8.56
C LEU A 223 -34.94 8.57 7.40
N TYR A 224 -33.69 8.26 7.61
CA TYR A 224 -32.65 8.31 6.59
C TYR A 224 -31.70 7.13 6.69
N GLY A 225 -30.99 6.86 5.59
CA GLY A 225 -30.01 5.81 5.58
C GLY A 225 -29.44 5.54 4.20
N LYS A 226 -28.68 4.50 4.14
CA LYS A 226 -28.12 3.98 2.89
C LYS A 226 -28.14 2.45 2.88
N PHE A 227 -28.15 1.93 1.68
CA PHE A 227 -28.05 0.52 1.38
C PHE A 227 -27.03 0.35 0.28
N ASP A 228 -26.01 -0.46 0.48
CA ASP A 228 -24.97 -0.74 -0.49
C ASP A 228 -24.81 -2.25 -0.70
N TYR A 229 -24.58 -2.64 -1.95
CA TYR A 229 -24.12 -3.96 -2.34
C TYR A 229 -22.79 -3.83 -3.07
N TYR A 230 -21.78 -4.52 -2.58
CA TYR A 230 -20.46 -4.51 -3.21
C TYR A 230 -19.99 -5.92 -3.60
N ARG A 231 -19.17 -5.96 -4.64
CA ARG A 231 -18.39 -7.13 -5.00
C ARG A 231 -16.97 -6.70 -5.32
N ARG A 232 -16.04 -7.32 -4.62
CA ARG A 232 -14.61 -7.04 -4.71
C ARG A 232 -13.90 -8.31 -5.13
N LYS A 233 -13.04 -8.20 -6.13
CA LYS A 233 -12.15 -9.27 -6.55
C LYS A 233 -10.71 -8.78 -6.55
N ILE A 234 -9.82 -9.53 -5.92
CA ILE A 234 -8.39 -9.29 -5.93
C ILE A 234 -7.78 -10.38 -6.81
N ASP A 235 -7.09 -9.98 -7.85
CA ASP A 235 -6.37 -10.86 -8.78
C ASP A 235 -4.86 -10.65 -8.61
N ASN A 236 -4.07 -11.69 -8.93
CA ASN A 236 -2.62 -11.66 -8.87
C ASN A 236 -2.08 -11.33 -7.47
N LEU A 237 -2.61 -11.99 -6.43
CA LEU A 237 -2.18 -11.81 -5.05
C LEU A 237 -0.65 -11.94 -4.94
N LEU A 238 -0.02 -10.97 -4.28
CA LEU A 238 1.40 -10.99 -3.95
C LEU A 238 1.64 -11.90 -2.75
N TYR A 239 2.15 -13.10 -3.00
CA TYR A 239 2.31 -14.10 -1.95
C TYR A 239 3.66 -14.81 -2.02
N SER A 240 4.26 -15.12 -0.85
CA SER A 240 5.45 -15.92 -0.75
C SER A 240 5.07 -17.40 -0.78
N VAL A 241 5.47 -18.10 -1.82
CA VAL A 241 5.19 -19.52 -2.03
C VAL A 241 6.44 -20.37 -1.80
N LYS A 242 6.23 -21.59 -1.33
CA LYS A 242 7.32 -22.57 -1.23
C LYS A 242 7.69 -23.06 -2.62
N VAL A 243 8.98 -23.14 -2.90
CA VAL A 243 9.55 -23.63 -4.16
C VAL A 243 10.50 -24.79 -3.92
N PRO A 244 10.65 -25.72 -4.89
CA PRO A 244 11.52 -26.89 -4.72
C PRO A 244 13.01 -26.51 -4.69
N GLN A 245 13.76 -27.19 -3.88
CA GLN A 245 15.23 -27.09 -3.81
C GLN A 245 15.84 -28.45 -4.16
N PRO A 246 16.60 -28.60 -5.30
CA PRO A 246 16.82 -27.64 -6.38
C PRO A 246 15.60 -27.49 -7.31
N PRO A 247 15.53 -26.54 -8.24
CA PRO A 247 16.62 -25.68 -8.73
C PRO A 247 16.78 -24.36 -7.95
N TYR A 248 15.82 -24.02 -7.07
CA TYR A 248 15.90 -22.79 -6.31
C TYR A 248 16.89 -22.91 -5.16
N THR A 249 17.64 -21.84 -4.88
CA THR A 249 18.61 -21.79 -3.77
C THR A 249 17.92 -21.66 -2.42
N ILE A 250 16.84 -20.90 -2.37
CA ILE A 250 16.03 -20.64 -1.17
C ILE A 250 14.66 -21.31 -1.35
N GLY A 251 14.08 -21.82 -0.27
CA GLY A 251 12.83 -22.61 -0.29
C GLY A 251 11.56 -21.79 -0.51
N SER A 252 11.65 -20.48 -0.78
CA SER A 252 10.51 -19.61 -1.03
C SER A 252 10.79 -18.56 -2.10
N GLN A 253 9.72 -18.07 -2.77
CA GLN A 253 9.79 -17.00 -3.75
C GLN A 253 8.48 -16.22 -3.74
N TYR A 254 8.53 -14.88 -3.90
CA TYR A 254 7.35 -14.07 -4.13
C TYR A 254 6.81 -14.27 -5.54
N GLN A 255 5.51 -14.53 -5.65
CA GLN A 255 4.82 -14.73 -6.93
C GLN A 255 3.45 -14.04 -6.90
N ASN A 256 2.95 -13.66 -8.07
CA ASN A 256 1.56 -13.29 -8.25
C ASN A 256 0.74 -14.56 -8.43
N ILE A 257 0.09 -15.02 -7.37
CA ILE A 257 -0.64 -16.31 -7.41
C ILE A 257 -1.96 -16.22 -6.66
N GLY A 258 -3.00 -16.79 -7.29
CA GLY A 258 -4.32 -16.86 -6.69
C GLY A 258 -5.16 -15.59 -6.87
N SER A 259 -6.39 -15.69 -6.42
CA SER A 259 -7.36 -14.61 -6.38
C SER A 259 -8.25 -14.78 -5.16
N MET A 260 -8.79 -13.67 -4.68
CA MET A 260 -9.74 -13.64 -3.59
C MET A 260 -10.97 -12.82 -3.99
N GLU A 261 -12.16 -13.28 -3.63
CA GLU A 261 -13.40 -12.57 -3.86
C GLU A 261 -14.13 -12.31 -2.55
N SER A 262 -14.65 -11.11 -2.39
CA SER A 262 -15.51 -10.70 -1.28
C SER A 262 -16.72 -9.98 -1.84
N LYS A 263 -17.91 -10.26 -1.29
CA LYS A 263 -19.15 -9.57 -1.61
C LYS A 263 -19.98 -9.43 -0.35
N GLY A 264 -20.76 -8.37 -0.26
CA GLY A 264 -21.55 -8.11 0.93
C GLY A 264 -22.60 -7.03 0.72
N TRP A 265 -23.41 -6.89 1.76
CA TRP A 265 -24.44 -5.89 1.89
C TRP A 265 -24.09 -5.03 3.09
N GLU A 266 -24.27 -3.73 2.97
CA GLU A 266 -24.10 -2.76 4.05
C GLU A 266 -25.39 -1.97 4.21
N PHE A 267 -25.83 -1.81 5.46
CA PHE A 267 -27.03 -1.06 5.81
C PHE A 267 -26.69 -0.01 6.84
N GLU A 268 -27.17 1.19 6.63
CA GLU A 268 -27.15 2.24 7.63
C GLU A 268 -28.57 2.80 7.73
N VAL A 269 -29.08 2.93 8.94
CA VAL A 269 -30.41 3.52 9.22
C VAL A 269 -30.26 4.47 10.37
N GLY A 270 -30.74 5.70 10.19
CA GLY A 270 -30.81 6.74 11.21
C GLY A 270 -32.23 7.29 11.31
N GLY A 271 -32.58 7.82 12.46
CA GLY A 271 -33.87 8.43 12.68
C GLY A 271 -33.83 9.51 13.75
N ASP A 272 -34.58 10.60 13.54
CA ASP A 272 -34.82 11.67 14.49
C ASP A 272 -36.28 11.59 14.95
N ILE A 273 -36.50 11.70 16.27
CA ILE A 273 -37.80 11.56 16.92
C ILE A 273 -38.38 12.93 17.24
#